data_075e36fe59b05399c7129d35a0621ea4
#
_entry.id   075e36fe59b05399c7129d35a0621ea4
#
_cell.length_a   1.000
_cell.length_b   1.000
_cell.length_c   1.000
_cell.angle_alpha   90.00
_cell.angle_beta   90.00
_cell.angle_gamma   90.00
#
_symmetry.space_group_name_H-M   'P 1'
#
loop_
_entity.id
_entity.type
_entity.pdbx_description
1 polymer ?
#
loop_
_entity_poly.entity_id
_entity_poly.type
_entity_poly.pdbx_seq_one_letter_code
_entity_poly.pdbx_strand_id
1 'polypeptide(L)'
;SDLVIGDNSEFQKHINDIDFVFTSPPYFNKEIYSDDVEQSAIKFPNYDDWLRGYLEPTLKTCYDVLKPERYCLINISDVKRQENKFYPLEQDCVSAAIKVGFKFKGKYGMVMTRAIGLNPKNTRNFWFDVKTQNLYKVESILIFHKPIVSPWSSE
;
A
#
# COMPACT_ATOMS: atom_id res chain seq x y z
N SER A 1 1.30 24.48 8.84
CA SER A 1 0.91 23.16 8.30
C SER A 1 -0.60 23.07 8.35
N ASP A 2 -1.20 22.80 7.23
CA ASP A 2 -2.65 22.72 7.11
C ASP A 2 -3.09 21.27 7.36
N LEU A 3 -4.08 21.10 8.25
CA LEU A 3 -4.71 19.81 8.48
C LEU A 3 -5.89 19.68 7.52
N VAL A 4 -5.85 18.67 6.66
CA VAL A 4 -6.96 18.29 5.78
C VAL A 4 -7.68 17.09 6.38
N ILE A 5 -8.97 17.22 6.63
CA ILE A 5 -9.83 16.12 7.11
C ILE A 5 -10.71 15.68 5.95
N GLY A 6 -10.63 14.38 5.60
CA GLY A 6 -11.36 13.77 4.50
C GLY A 6 -10.76 12.43 4.12
N ASP A 7 -11.33 11.76 3.16
CA ASP A 7 -10.71 10.56 2.60
C ASP A 7 -9.61 10.92 1.56
N ASN A 8 -8.80 9.93 1.20
CA ASN A 8 -7.68 10.12 0.28
C ASN A 8 -8.10 10.62 -1.12
N SER A 9 -9.33 10.38 -1.53
CA SER A 9 -9.85 10.82 -2.84
C SER A 9 -10.04 12.34 -2.92
N GLU A 10 -10.19 13.01 -1.77
CA GLU A 10 -10.35 14.45 -1.69
C GLU A 10 -9.02 15.21 -1.52
N PHE A 11 -7.95 14.51 -1.14
CA PHE A 11 -6.64 15.09 -0.83
C PHE A 11 -6.07 15.94 -1.97
N GLN A 12 -6.25 15.49 -3.21
CA GLN A 12 -5.77 16.18 -4.42
C GLN A 12 -6.38 17.58 -4.61
N LYS A 13 -7.59 17.83 -4.08
CA LYS A 13 -8.24 19.14 -4.16
C LYS A 13 -7.50 20.21 -3.37
N HIS A 14 -6.71 19.80 -2.40
CA HIS A 14 -6.08 20.68 -1.41
C HIS A 14 -4.56 20.79 -1.56
N ILE A 15 -3.90 19.76 -2.13
CA ILE A 15 -2.43 19.68 -2.18
C ILE A 15 -1.98 19.21 -3.55
N ASN A 16 -1.01 19.93 -4.12
CA ASN A 16 -0.29 19.59 -5.34
C ASN A 16 1.22 19.76 -5.10
N ASP A 17 2.03 19.26 -6.02
CA ASP A 17 3.48 19.46 -6.01
C ASP A 17 4.22 18.87 -4.80
N ILE A 18 3.82 17.65 -4.43
CA ILE A 18 4.44 16.90 -3.32
C ILE A 18 5.77 16.29 -3.78
N ASP A 19 6.79 16.38 -2.96
CA ASP A 19 8.12 15.79 -3.23
C ASP A 19 8.22 14.32 -2.84
N PHE A 20 7.37 13.85 -1.90
CA PHE A 20 7.45 12.49 -1.40
C PHE A 20 6.11 12.06 -0.79
N VAL A 21 5.70 10.84 -1.10
CA VAL A 21 4.52 10.20 -0.48
C VAL A 21 4.96 8.93 0.23
N PHE A 22 4.57 8.81 1.49
CA PHE A 22 4.62 7.56 2.24
C PHE A 22 3.26 7.31 2.87
N THR A 23 2.68 6.13 2.61
CA THR A 23 1.39 5.77 3.20
C THR A 23 1.29 4.28 3.48
N SER A 24 0.51 3.95 4.49
CA SER A 24 0.07 2.60 4.82
C SER A 24 -1.45 2.57 4.68
N PRO A 25 -1.99 2.25 3.50
CA PRO A 25 -3.43 2.22 3.30
C PRO A 25 -4.05 1.12 4.18
N PRO A 26 -5.30 1.30 4.67
CA PRO A 26 -6.01 0.26 5.39
C PRO A 26 -6.04 -1.05 4.59
N TYR A 27 -5.64 -2.14 5.22
CA TYR A 27 -5.61 -3.44 4.57
C TYR A 27 -7.04 -3.98 4.42
N PHE A 28 -7.29 -4.65 3.30
CA PHE A 28 -8.59 -5.28 3.08
C PHE A 28 -8.96 -6.19 4.26
N ASN A 29 -10.15 -5.95 4.85
CA ASN A 29 -10.79 -6.76 5.89
C ASN A 29 -9.98 -6.96 7.18
N LYS A 30 -8.98 -6.09 7.48
CA LYS A 30 -8.20 -6.18 8.73
C LYS A 30 -8.46 -5.05 9.72
N GLU A 31 -8.88 -3.89 9.25
CA GLU A 31 -8.96 -2.69 10.06
C GLU A 31 -10.34 -2.09 9.98
N ILE A 32 -11.16 -2.41 10.98
CA ILE A 32 -12.44 -1.74 11.23
C ILE A 32 -12.20 -0.85 12.45
N TYR A 33 -12.08 0.47 12.22
CA TYR A 33 -11.76 1.43 13.26
C TYR A 33 -12.99 1.99 13.99
N SER A 34 -14.16 1.93 13.37
CA SER A 34 -15.43 2.40 13.90
C SER A 34 -16.61 1.81 13.11
N ASP A 35 -17.83 2.13 13.51
CA ASP A 35 -19.03 1.75 12.76
C ASP A 35 -19.36 2.72 11.60
N ASP A 36 -18.43 3.58 11.22
CA ASP A 36 -18.59 4.53 10.14
C ASP A 36 -18.63 3.82 8.78
N VAL A 37 -19.71 3.99 8.05
CA VAL A 37 -19.95 3.37 6.74
C VAL A 37 -19.00 3.84 5.63
N GLU A 38 -18.30 4.97 5.83
CA GLU A 38 -17.30 5.48 4.88
C GLU A 38 -15.95 4.77 4.98
N GLN A 39 -15.74 3.90 5.98
CA GLN A 39 -14.53 3.10 6.04
C GLN A 39 -14.39 2.15 4.85
N SER A 40 -13.17 2.02 4.35
CA SER A 40 -12.89 1.20 3.16
C SER A 40 -13.35 -0.27 3.30
N ALA A 41 -13.25 -0.85 4.49
CA ALA A 41 -13.67 -2.23 4.76
C ALA A 41 -15.19 -2.41 4.80
N ILE A 42 -15.94 -1.37 5.17
CA ILE A 42 -17.41 -1.40 5.21
C ILE A 42 -17.98 -1.04 3.84
N LYS A 43 -17.43 -0.02 3.19
CA LYS A 43 -17.86 0.47 1.86
C LYS A 43 -17.56 -0.55 0.75
N PHE A 44 -16.50 -1.34 0.89
CA PHE A 44 -16.07 -2.33 -0.09
C PHE A 44 -15.93 -3.72 0.56
N PRO A 45 -17.04 -4.47 0.73
CA PRO A 45 -17.02 -5.74 1.48
C PRO A 45 -16.33 -6.89 0.73
N ASN A 46 -16.17 -6.79 -0.59
CA ASN A 46 -15.42 -7.78 -1.35
C ASN A 46 -14.07 -7.23 -1.84
N TYR A 47 -13.14 -8.14 -2.08
CA TYR A 47 -11.76 -7.79 -2.40
C TYR A 47 -11.61 -7.02 -3.72
N ASP A 48 -12.31 -7.45 -4.76
CA ASP A 48 -12.21 -6.82 -6.09
C ASP A 48 -12.80 -5.40 -6.08
N ASP A 49 -13.89 -5.18 -5.34
CA ASP A 49 -14.48 -3.86 -5.17
C ASP A 49 -13.57 -2.96 -4.34
N TRP A 50 -12.90 -3.50 -3.32
CA TRP A 50 -11.92 -2.77 -2.54
C TRP A 50 -10.70 -2.35 -3.41
N LEU A 51 -10.19 -3.26 -4.25
CA LEU A 51 -9.09 -2.92 -5.18
C LEU A 51 -9.47 -1.75 -6.09
N ARG A 52 -10.64 -1.82 -6.73
CA ARG A 52 -11.07 -0.82 -7.72
C ARG A 52 -11.60 0.46 -7.09
N GLY A 53 -12.32 0.33 -6.00
CA GLY A 53 -13.01 1.45 -5.35
C GLY A 53 -12.17 2.19 -4.32
N TYR A 54 -11.12 1.57 -3.79
CA TYR A 54 -10.29 2.16 -2.77
C TYR A 54 -8.80 2.21 -3.15
N LEU A 55 -8.16 1.06 -3.43
CA LEU A 55 -6.71 1.03 -3.65
C LEU A 55 -6.30 1.76 -4.94
N GLU A 56 -6.94 1.47 -6.08
CA GLU A 56 -6.65 2.15 -7.35
C GLU A 56 -6.85 3.67 -7.26
N PRO A 57 -7.97 4.20 -6.74
CA PRO A 57 -8.15 5.64 -6.54
C PRO A 57 -7.10 6.26 -5.59
N THR A 58 -6.73 5.57 -4.50
CA THR A 58 -5.69 6.03 -3.60
C THR A 58 -4.34 6.17 -4.31
N LEU A 59 -3.94 5.16 -5.09
CA LEU A 59 -2.70 5.21 -5.90
C LEU A 59 -2.75 6.32 -6.96
N LYS A 60 -3.92 6.53 -7.58
CA LYS A 60 -4.14 7.61 -8.52
C LYS A 60 -3.93 8.98 -7.86
N THR A 61 -4.50 9.18 -6.69
CA THR A 61 -4.30 10.41 -5.90
C THR A 61 -2.82 10.62 -5.57
N CYS A 62 -2.13 9.58 -5.08
CA CYS A 62 -0.69 9.65 -4.82
C CYS A 62 0.11 10.04 -6.06
N TYR A 63 -0.27 9.48 -7.23
CA TYR A 63 0.39 9.82 -8.49
C TYR A 63 0.15 11.27 -8.90
N ASP A 64 -1.09 11.73 -8.80
CA ASP A 64 -1.48 13.06 -9.28
C ASP A 64 -0.81 14.18 -8.46
N VAL A 65 -0.76 14.04 -7.13
CA VAL A 65 -0.17 15.06 -6.25
C VAL A 65 1.36 15.08 -6.27
N LEU A 66 2.00 13.97 -6.64
CA LEU A 66 3.45 13.82 -6.64
C LEU A 66 4.08 14.53 -7.83
N LYS A 67 5.16 15.29 -7.62
CA LYS A 67 5.97 15.85 -8.72
C LYS A 67 6.58 14.74 -9.58
N PRO A 68 6.86 14.99 -10.87
CA PRO A 68 7.68 14.09 -11.68
C PRO A 68 9.04 13.81 -11.04
N GLU A 69 9.63 12.64 -11.33
CA GLU A 69 10.92 12.17 -10.82
C GLU A 69 10.96 12.03 -9.28
N ARG A 70 9.79 11.89 -8.65
CA ARG A 70 9.66 11.67 -7.22
C ARG A 70 9.14 10.27 -6.90
N TYR A 71 9.20 9.92 -5.62
CA TYR A 71 8.92 8.57 -5.13
C TYR A 71 7.68 8.52 -4.25
N CYS A 72 6.92 7.45 -4.43
CA CYS A 72 5.84 7.04 -3.56
C CYS A 72 6.18 5.69 -2.94
N LEU A 73 6.10 5.59 -1.62
CA LEU A 73 6.31 4.37 -0.86
C LEU A 73 4.98 3.93 -0.25
N ILE A 74 4.64 2.67 -0.48
CA ILE A 74 3.42 2.05 0.05
C ILE A 74 3.81 0.91 0.98
N ASN A 75 3.48 1.06 2.27
CA ASN A 75 3.58 -0.03 3.22
C ASN A 75 2.32 -0.89 3.12
N ILE A 76 2.43 -2.09 2.54
CA ILE A 76 1.33 -3.02 2.38
C ILE A 76 1.86 -4.46 2.35
N SER A 77 1.13 -5.37 2.96
CA SER A 77 1.48 -6.79 2.99
C SER A 77 0.27 -7.65 2.70
N ASP A 78 0.51 -8.86 2.21
CA ASP A 78 -0.53 -9.84 1.94
C ASP A 78 -1.33 -10.16 3.20
N VAL A 79 -2.64 -10.27 3.05
CA VAL A 79 -3.58 -10.55 4.14
C VAL A 79 -4.08 -11.98 4.06
N LYS A 80 -4.08 -12.66 5.19
CA LYS A 80 -4.61 -14.02 5.29
C LYS A 80 -6.11 -14.03 5.02
N ARG A 81 -6.54 -14.86 4.06
CA ARG A 81 -7.95 -15.09 3.72
C ARG A 81 -8.53 -16.29 4.47
N GLN A 82 -7.83 -17.40 4.37
CA GLN A 82 -8.16 -18.70 4.99
C GLN A 82 -6.85 -19.41 5.33
N GLU A 83 -6.93 -20.59 5.93
CA GLU A 83 -5.75 -21.40 6.20
C GLU A 83 -4.94 -21.62 4.90
N ASN A 84 -3.68 -21.17 4.91
CA ASN A 84 -2.74 -21.22 3.78
C ASN A 84 -3.16 -20.46 2.50
N LYS A 85 -4.20 -19.61 2.55
CA LYS A 85 -4.61 -18.72 1.46
C LYS A 85 -4.49 -17.26 1.86
N PHE A 86 -4.01 -16.43 0.94
CA PHE A 86 -3.79 -15.00 1.14
C PHE A 86 -4.42 -14.20 0.00
N TYR A 87 -4.86 -12.99 0.31
CA TYR A 87 -5.08 -11.96 -0.69
C TYR A 87 -3.72 -11.41 -1.10
N PRO A 88 -3.39 -11.36 -2.40
CA PRO A 88 -2.07 -10.95 -2.90
C PRO A 88 -1.96 -9.43 -2.98
N LEU A 89 -2.15 -8.73 -1.85
CA LEU A 89 -2.21 -7.26 -1.80
C LEU A 89 -0.95 -6.60 -2.37
N GLU A 90 0.23 -7.19 -2.12
CA GLU A 90 1.49 -6.66 -2.64
C GLU A 90 1.51 -6.67 -4.17
N GLN A 91 1.18 -7.81 -4.79
CA GLN A 91 1.18 -7.96 -6.24
C GLN A 91 0.12 -7.09 -6.90
N ASP A 92 -1.08 -7.04 -6.33
CA ASP A 92 -2.19 -6.26 -6.86
C ASP A 92 -1.94 -4.75 -6.71
N CYS A 93 -1.29 -4.33 -5.61
CA CYS A 93 -0.84 -2.94 -5.44
C CYS A 93 0.18 -2.55 -6.52
N VAL A 94 1.17 -3.43 -6.81
CA VAL A 94 2.15 -3.19 -7.88
C VAL A 94 1.43 -3.06 -9.23
N SER A 95 0.52 -3.98 -9.54
CA SER A 95 -0.24 -3.97 -10.80
C SER A 95 -1.08 -2.71 -10.96
N ALA A 96 -1.79 -2.31 -9.89
CA ALA A 96 -2.59 -1.09 -9.87
C ALA A 96 -1.73 0.17 -10.00
N ALA A 97 -0.58 0.24 -9.32
CA ALA A 97 0.33 1.37 -9.43
C ALA A 97 0.92 1.53 -10.84
N ILE A 98 1.29 0.43 -11.49
CA ILE A 98 1.76 0.44 -12.89
C ILE A 98 0.66 0.93 -13.83
N LYS A 99 -0.57 0.46 -13.64
CA LYS A 99 -1.74 0.91 -14.42
C LYS A 99 -1.99 2.42 -14.29
N VAL A 100 -1.75 2.99 -13.11
CA VAL A 100 -1.84 4.44 -12.86
C VAL A 100 -0.73 5.23 -13.55
N GLY A 101 0.43 4.62 -13.81
CA GLY A 101 1.56 5.26 -14.48
C GLY A 101 2.88 5.24 -13.70
N PHE A 102 2.91 4.68 -12.52
CA PHE A 102 4.14 4.50 -11.75
C PHE A 102 5.08 3.46 -12.39
N LYS A 103 6.38 3.63 -12.16
CA LYS A 103 7.38 2.57 -12.36
C LYS A 103 7.70 1.90 -11.03
N PHE A 104 7.52 0.59 -10.95
CA PHE A 104 7.93 -0.18 -9.78
C PHE A 104 9.45 -0.28 -9.72
N LYS A 105 10.05 0.08 -8.57
CA LYS A 105 11.50 0.12 -8.35
C LYS A 105 12.02 -0.97 -7.44
N GLY A 106 11.14 -1.64 -6.73
CA GLY A 106 11.51 -2.73 -5.84
C GLY A 106 10.74 -2.71 -4.52
N LYS A 107 11.17 -3.59 -3.65
CA LYS A 107 10.54 -3.84 -2.35
C LYS A 107 11.61 -3.92 -1.26
N TYR A 108 11.34 -3.27 -0.12
CA TYR A 108 12.09 -3.47 1.12
C TYR A 108 11.22 -4.14 2.18
N GLY A 109 11.86 -4.91 3.05
CA GLY A 109 11.22 -5.45 4.24
C GLY A 109 11.43 -4.52 5.43
N MET A 110 10.36 -4.04 6.02
CA MET A 110 10.39 -3.31 7.29
C MET A 110 10.29 -4.33 8.43
N VAL A 111 11.36 -4.45 9.21
CA VAL A 111 11.39 -5.36 10.36
C VAL A 111 10.52 -4.78 11.47
N MET A 112 9.51 -5.54 11.83
CA MET A 112 8.55 -5.21 12.87
C MET A 112 8.98 -5.79 14.23
N THR A 113 8.05 -6.11 15.08
CA THR A 113 8.30 -6.73 16.36
C THR A 113 8.76 -8.18 16.25
N ARG A 114 9.48 -8.66 17.27
CA ARG A 114 9.85 -10.06 17.40
C ARG A 114 8.59 -10.93 17.39
N ALA A 115 8.63 -12.00 16.60
CA ALA A 115 7.54 -12.95 16.48
C ALA A 115 7.57 -13.93 17.67
N ILE A 116 6.90 -13.57 18.77
CA ILE A 116 6.76 -14.43 19.95
C ILE A 116 5.45 -15.23 19.81
N GLY A 117 5.55 -16.56 19.87
CA GLY A 117 4.37 -17.44 19.83
C GLY A 117 3.63 -17.52 18.50
N LEU A 118 4.18 -16.88 17.44
CA LEU A 118 3.62 -16.98 16.09
C LEU A 118 4.11 -18.26 15.41
N ASN A 119 3.18 -18.95 14.75
CA ASN A 119 3.54 -20.08 13.91
C ASN A 119 4.00 -19.57 12.53
N PRO A 120 5.28 -19.78 12.12
CA PRO A 120 5.79 -19.36 10.83
C PRO A 120 4.98 -19.89 9.64
N LYS A 121 4.34 -21.04 9.78
CA LYS A 121 3.49 -21.65 8.74
C LYS A 121 2.24 -20.82 8.40
N ASN A 122 1.82 -19.92 9.29
CA ASN A 122 0.63 -19.09 9.12
C ASN A 122 0.88 -17.65 8.69
N THR A 123 2.15 -17.29 8.41
CA THR A 123 2.52 -15.91 8.10
C THR A 123 3.58 -15.90 7.00
N ARG A 124 3.37 -15.10 5.95
CA ARG A 124 4.27 -15.09 4.79
C ARG A 124 5.56 -14.33 4.99
N ASN A 125 5.56 -13.30 5.80
CA ASN A 125 6.66 -12.35 5.83
C ASN A 125 7.40 -12.41 7.16
N PHE A 126 8.46 -13.25 7.21
CA PHE A 126 9.36 -13.35 8.34
C PHE A 126 10.82 -13.19 7.91
N TRP A 127 11.59 -12.59 8.78
CA TRP A 127 13.03 -12.56 8.71
C TRP A 127 13.61 -13.27 9.95
N PHE A 128 14.48 -14.25 9.72
CA PHE A 128 15.20 -14.95 10.77
C PHE A 128 16.58 -14.34 10.93
N ASP A 129 16.84 -13.75 12.09
CA ASP A 129 18.16 -13.24 12.43
C ASP A 129 19.03 -14.38 12.98
N VAL A 130 20.01 -14.77 12.18
CA VAL A 130 20.95 -15.86 12.52
C VAL A 130 21.80 -15.52 13.74
N LYS A 131 22.14 -14.23 13.97
CA LYS A 131 22.96 -13.81 15.09
C LYS A 131 22.23 -13.92 16.43
N THR A 132 21.00 -13.47 16.46
CA THR A 132 20.19 -13.46 17.68
C THR A 132 19.28 -14.70 17.82
N GLN A 133 19.23 -15.57 16.80
CA GLN A 133 18.33 -16.73 16.72
C GLN A 133 16.85 -16.35 16.90
N ASN A 134 16.48 -15.15 16.51
CA ASN A 134 15.11 -14.64 16.62
C ASN A 134 14.42 -14.57 15.26
N LEU A 135 13.11 -14.80 15.30
CA LEU A 135 12.21 -14.61 14.16
C LEU A 135 11.49 -13.26 14.32
N TYR A 136 11.47 -12.47 13.26
CA TYR A 136 10.81 -11.17 13.21
C TYR A 136 9.73 -11.16 12.15
N LYS A 137 8.60 -10.51 12.44
CA LYS A 137 7.62 -10.17 11.41
C LYS A 137 8.20 -9.07 10.53
N VAL A 138 7.98 -9.20 9.22
CA VAL A 138 8.40 -8.21 8.23
C VAL A 138 7.18 -7.71 7.48
N GLU A 139 7.07 -6.42 7.27
CA GLU A 139 6.09 -5.82 6.38
C GLU A 139 6.76 -5.24 5.15
N SER A 140 6.06 -5.30 4.02
CA SER A 140 6.64 -4.86 2.76
C SER A 140 6.44 -3.36 2.55
N ILE A 141 7.50 -2.68 2.12
CA ILE A 141 7.45 -1.32 1.59
C ILE A 141 7.71 -1.41 0.09
N LEU A 142 6.69 -1.13 -0.69
CA LEU A 142 6.76 -1.08 -2.14
C LEU A 142 7.20 0.30 -2.58
N ILE A 143 8.17 0.38 -3.50
CA ILE A 143 8.77 1.62 -3.97
C ILE A 143 8.33 1.88 -5.39
N PHE A 144 7.71 3.02 -5.60
CA PHE A 144 7.23 3.50 -6.88
C PHE A 144 7.86 4.83 -7.23
N HIS A 145 8.14 5.03 -8.52
CA HIS A 145 8.71 6.24 -9.09
C HIS A 145 7.72 6.82 -10.10
N LYS A 146 7.42 8.11 -10.00
CA LYS A 146 6.66 8.84 -11.02
C LYS A 146 7.61 9.32 -12.12
N PRO A 147 7.55 8.76 -13.34
CA PRO A 147 8.42 9.19 -14.43
C PRO A 147 8.01 10.56 -14.97
N ILE A 148 8.93 11.21 -15.66
CA ILE A 148 8.56 12.33 -16.55
C ILE A 148 7.68 11.75 -17.66
N VAL A 149 6.51 12.33 -17.86
CA VAL A 149 5.72 12.04 -19.08
C VAL A 149 6.39 12.79 -20.21
N SER A 150 7.08 12.06 -21.08
CA SER A 150 7.66 12.65 -22.29
C SER A 150 6.52 13.18 -23.16
N PRO A 151 6.58 14.44 -23.61
CA PRO A 151 5.60 14.96 -24.57
C PRO A 151 5.63 14.22 -25.93
N TRP A 152 6.61 13.32 -26.13
CA TRP A 152 6.81 12.55 -27.35
C TRP A 152 6.39 11.07 -27.23
N SER A 153 5.77 10.64 -26.13
CA SER A 153 5.32 9.24 -25.93
C SER A 153 3.85 9.02 -26.29
N SER A 154 3.37 9.71 -27.33
CA SER A 154 2.09 9.42 -27.98
C SER A 154 2.34 8.72 -29.32
N GLU A 155 2.60 7.41 -29.24
CA GLU A 155 2.31 6.42 -30.31
C GLU A 155 2.06 5.06 -29.64
#